data_101ff3914c2427ad27f090145a2ae1df
#
_entry.id   101ff3914c2427ad27f090145a2ae1df
#
_cell.length_a   1.000
_cell.length_b   1.000
_cell.length_c   1.000
_cell.angle_alpha   90.00
_cell.angle_beta   90.00
_cell.angle_gamma   90.00
#
_symmetry.space_group_name_H-M   'P 1'
#
loop_
_entity.id
_entity.type
_entity.pdbx_description
1 polymer ?
#
loop_
_entity_poly.entity_id
_entity_poly.type
_entity_poly.pdbx_seq_one_letter_code
_entity_poly.pdbx_strand_id
1 'polypeptide(L)'
;MKHALVTGAAGLIGSHIVDLLVREGWQVRALDNLEPQTHRRGKPAWINPKAEFIEGDMRNRDAITAALEGIEIVFHQAAYGGYMPEIAKYVHVNSLGTAQMLEVIREKNLPIKKIVVASS
;
A
#
# COMPACT_ATOMS: atom_id res chain seq x y z
N MET A 1 -17.72 8.69 7.04
CA MET A 1 -16.81 8.82 5.88
C MET A 1 -15.95 7.58 5.77
N LYS A 2 -15.81 7.06 4.56
CA LYS A 2 -15.06 5.83 4.35
C LYS A 2 -13.55 6.11 4.27
N HIS A 3 -12.76 5.31 4.98
CA HIS A 3 -11.31 5.43 5.02
C HIS A 3 -10.67 4.19 4.36
N ALA A 4 -9.89 4.42 3.33
CA ALA A 4 -9.20 3.35 2.62
C ALA A 4 -7.69 3.53 2.65
N LEU A 5 -6.97 2.41 2.73
CA LEU A 5 -5.54 2.34 2.52
C LEU A 5 -5.28 1.72 1.14
N VAL A 6 -4.46 2.36 0.34
CA VAL A 6 -3.96 1.78 -0.91
C VAL A 6 -2.46 1.57 -0.73
N THR A 7 -2.00 0.33 -0.78
CA THR A 7 -0.57 0.01 -0.79
C THR A 7 -0.11 -0.09 -2.24
N GLY A 8 1.16 0.21 -2.50
CA GLY A 8 1.66 0.33 -3.86
C GLY A 8 1.03 1.51 -4.60
N ALA A 9 0.71 2.55 -3.86
CA ALA A 9 -0.13 3.66 -4.32
C ALA A 9 0.53 4.53 -5.38
N ALA A 10 1.85 4.51 -5.47
CA ALA A 10 2.58 5.29 -6.49
C ALA A 10 2.71 4.54 -7.83
N GLY A 11 2.34 3.26 -7.86
CA GLY A 11 2.37 2.46 -9.08
C GLY A 11 1.23 2.77 -10.03
N LEU A 12 1.27 2.15 -11.20
CA LEU A 12 0.28 2.39 -12.25
C LEU A 12 -1.16 2.08 -11.78
N ILE A 13 -1.38 0.89 -11.26
CA ILE A 13 -2.73 0.48 -10.83
C ILE A 13 -3.09 1.18 -9.52
N GLY A 14 -2.19 1.20 -8.55
CA GLY A 14 -2.44 1.81 -7.25
C GLY A 14 -2.82 3.28 -7.34
N SER A 15 -2.12 4.06 -8.18
CA SER A 15 -2.41 5.49 -8.33
C SER A 15 -3.79 5.73 -8.94
N HIS A 16 -4.23 4.87 -9.86
CA HIS A 16 -5.58 4.97 -10.44
C HIS A 16 -6.66 4.60 -9.42
N ILE A 17 -6.38 3.63 -8.55
CA ILE A 17 -7.31 3.29 -7.46
C ILE A 17 -7.44 4.49 -6.50
N VAL A 18 -6.33 5.11 -6.13
CA VAL A 18 -6.34 6.31 -5.29
C VAL A 18 -7.20 7.41 -5.91
N ASP A 19 -6.99 7.71 -7.18
CA ASP A 19 -7.74 8.76 -7.87
C ASP A 19 -9.23 8.48 -7.88
N LEU A 20 -9.61 7.23 -8.15
CA LEU A 20 -11.02 6.83 -8.16
C LEU A 20 -11.65 6.99 -6.77
N LEU A 21 -10.98 6.52 -5.74
CA LEU A 21 -11.52 6.60 -4.37
C LEU A 21 -11.66 8.05 -3.91
N VAL A 22 -10.68 8.89 -4.21
CA VAL A 22 -10.77 10.32 -3.89
C VAL A 22 -11.95 10.95 -4.61
N ARG A 23 -12.13 10.64 -5.88
CA ARG A 23 -13.25 11.15 -6.68
C ARG A 23 -14.62 10.72 -6.11
N GLU A 24 -14.68 9.52 -5.55
CA GLU A 24 -15.89 8.98 -4.94
C GLU A 24 -16.10 9.47 -3.49
N GLY A 25 -15.28 10.37 -3.01
CA GLY A 25 -15.45 10.99 -1.70
C GLY A 25 -14.83 10.25 -0.52
N TRP A 26 -13.99 9.27 -0.77
CA TRP A 26 -13.30 8.53 0.30
C TRP A 26 -12.12 9.32 0.85
N GLN A 27 -11.82 9.11 2.13
CA GLN A 27 -10.54 9.50 2.71
C GLN A 27 -9.53 8.41 2.36
N VAL A 28 -8.47 8.79 1.65
CA VAL A 28 -7.51 7.82 1.14
C VAL A 28 -6.13 8.04 1.73
N ARG A 29 -5.56 6.98 2.26
CA ARG A 29 -4.16 6.94 2.65
C ARG A 29 -3.40 6.12 1.62
N ALA A 30 -2.34 6.71 1.08
CA ALA A 30 -1.55 6.13 0.00
C ALA A 30 -0.17 5.74 0.55
N LEU A 31 0.14 4.46 0.55
CA LEU A 31 1.41 3.91 1.04
C LEU A 31 2.23 3.37 -0.11
N ASP A 32 3.48 3.81 -0.21
CA ASP A 32 4.44 3.29 -1.19
C ASP A 32 5.85 3.46 -0.64
N ASN A 33 6.74 2.52 -0.92
CA ASN A 33 8.12 2.62 -0.50
C ASN A 33 9.00 3.36 -1.51
N LEU A 34 8.43 3.74 -2.66
CA LEU A 34 9.14 4.41 -3.74
C LEU A 34 10.40 3.64 -4.14
N GLU A 35 10.22 2.34 -4.44
CA GLU A 35 11.32 1.46 -4.84
C GLU A 35 12.20 2.14 -5.89
N PRO A 36 13.51 2.33 -5.64
CA PRO A 36 14.37 3.11 -6.53
C PRO A 36 14.43 2.61 -7.97
N GLN A 37 14.25 1.31 -8.16
CA GLN A 37 14.28 0.72 -9.51
C GLN A 37 13.02 1.04 -10.31
N THR A 38 11.91 1.32 -9.62
CA THR A 38 10.64 1.69 -10.23
C THR A 38 10.44 3.19 -10.23
N HIS A 39 10.79 3.85 -9.12
CA HIS A 39 10.60 5.29 -8.92
C HIS A 39 11.95 6.01 -8.83
N ARG A 40 12.68 6.05 -9.93
CA ARG A 40 14.04 6.59 -9.99
C ARG A 40 14.15 8.06 -9.58
N ARG A 41 13.06 8.82 -9.69
CA ARG A 41 13.02 10.24 -9.35
C ARG A 41 12.29 10.50 -8.03
N GLY A 42 12.08 9.47 -7.21
CA GLY A 42 11.36 9.58 -5.95
C GLY A 42 9.85 9.66 -6.13
N LYS A 43 9.19 10.47 -5.31
CA LYS A 43 7.73 10.57 -5.33
C LYS A 43 7.24 11.12 -6.67
N PRO A 44 6.41 10.35 -7.41
CA PRO A 44 5.90 10.81 -8.70
C PRO A 44 4.93 11.98 -8.57
N ALA A 45 4.90 12.83 -9.60
CA ALA A 45 4.01 13.99 -9.63
C ALA A 45 2.52 13.59 -9.77
N TRP A 46 2.24 12.37 -10.21
CA TRP A 46 0.86 11.90 -10.41
C TRP A 46 0.16 11.43 -9.12
N ILE A 47 0.86 11.42 -7.98
CA ILE A 47 0.22 11.06 -6.72
C ILE A 47 -0.82 12.11 -6.37
N ASN A 48 -2.04 11.67 -6.10
CA ASN A 48 -3.17 12.55 -5.84
C ASN A 48 -2.90 13.41 -4.59
N PRO A 49 -2.92 14.74 -4.71
CA PRO A 49 -2.62 15.63 -3.57
C PRO A 49 -3.68 15.58 -2.46
N LYS A 50 -4.86 15.06 -2.75
CA LYS A 50 -5.93 14.92 -1.75
C LYS A 50 -5.77 13.66 -0.91
N ALA A 51 -4.90 12.72 -1.30
CA ALA A 51 -4.60 11.54 -0.51
C ALA A 51 -3.51 11.85 0.50
N GLU A 52 -3.57 11.23 1.66
CA GLU A 52 -2.50 11.28 2.65
C GLU A 52 -1.40 10.32 2.19
N PHE A 53 -0.28 10.84 1.73
CA PHE A 53 0.83 10.00 1.26
C PHE A 53 1.77 9.64 2.41
N ILE A 54 2.10 8.35 2.51
CA ILE A 54 3.08 7.84 3.47
C ILE A 54 4.14 7.06 2.69
N GLU A 55 5.40 7.45 2.84
CA GLU A 55 6.50 6.64 2.33
C GLU A 55 6.81 5.57 3.36
N GLY A 56 6.62 4.31 3.00
CA GLY A 56 6.85 3.21 3.91
C GLY A 56 6.92 1.88 3.16
N ASP A 57 7.58 0.92 3.78
CA ASP A 57 7.87 -0.39 3.19
C ASP A 57 7.04 -1.48 3.87
N MET A 58 6.47 -2.38 3.07
CA MET A 58 5.70 -3.52 3.58
C MET A 58 6.54 -4.48 4.44
N ARG A 59 7.87 -4.35 4.40
CA ARG A 59 8.77 -5.11 5.27
C ARG A 59 8.91 -4.47 6.65
N ASN A 60 8.48 -3.24 6.82
CA ASN A 60 8.58 -2.50 8.08
C ASN A 60 7.25 -2.56 8.82
N ARG A 61 7.23 -3.32 9.93
CA ARG A 61 6.02 -3.54 10.70
C ARG A 61 5.44 -2.25 11.30
N ASP A 62 6.30 -1.33 11.73
CA ASP A 62 5.85 -0.06 12.31
C ASP A 62 5.16 0.80 11.25
N ALA A 63 5.71 0.82 10.03
CA ALA A 63 5.11 1.55 8.91
C ALA A 63 3.74 0.98 8.55
N ILE A 64 3.62 -0.36 8.50
CA ILE A 64 2.34 -1.04 8.25
C ILE A 64 1.33 -0.69 9.34
N THR A 65 1.74 -0.73 10.59
CA THR A 65 0.87 -0.43 11.74
C THR A 65 0.33 0.99 11.65
N ALA A 66 1.20 1.95 11.39
CA ALA A 66 0.78 3.35 11.24
C ALA A 66 -0.16 3.53 10.04
N ALA A 67 0.12 2.85 8.95
CA ALA A 67 -0.69 2.94 7.73
C ALA A 67 -2.11 2.40 7.91
N LEU A 68 -2.27 1.40 8.76
CA LEU A 68 -3.56 0.73 8.99
C LEU A 68 -4.47 1.46 9.99
N GLU A 69 -3.93 2.41 10.73
CA GLU A 69 -4.70 3.09 11.77
C GLU A 69 -5.89 3.85 11.18
N GLY A 70 -7.09 3.56 11.68
CA GLY A 70 -8.32 4.22 11.24
C GLY A 70 -8.87 3.75 9.89
N ILE A 71 -8.30 2.71 9.31
CA ILE A 71 -8.68 2.21 7.98
C ILE A 71 -9.81 1.19 8.07
N GLU A 72 -10.75 1.25 7.13
CA GLU A 72 -11.85 0.29 7.01
C GLU A 72 -11.62 -0.72 5.89
N ILE A 73 -11.05 -0.28 4.76
CA ILE A 73 -10.84 -1.14 3.58
C ILE A 73 -9.41 -0.95 3.10
N VAL A 74 -8.74 -2.06 2.79
CA VAL A 74 -7.38 -2.06 2.25
C VAL A 74 -7.41 -2.53 0.80
N PHE A 75 -6.81 -1.74 -0.09
CA PHE A 75 -6.52 -2.15 -1.47
C PHE A 75 -5.03 -2.44 -1.55
N HIS A 76 -4.69 -3.72 -1.51
CA HIS A 76 -3.29 -4.16 -1.42
C HIS A 76 -2.69 -4.41 -2.80
N GLN A 77 -1.95 -3.41 -3.30
CA GLN A 77 -1.30 -3.46 -4.61
C GLN A 77 0.22 -3.49 -4.49
N ALA A 78 0.77 -3.32 -3.28
CA ALA A 78 2.22 -3.31 -3.09
C ALA A 78 2.83 -4.65 -3.45
N ALA A 79 3.87 -4.62 -4.28
CA ALA A 79 4.61 -5.80 -4.68
C ALA A 79 5.99 -5.41 -5.21
N TYR A 80 6.92 -6.33 -5.12
CA TYR A 80 8.20 -6.26 -5.81
C TYR A 80 8.08 -7.19 -7.02
N GLY A 81 8.14 -6.65 -8.22
CA GLY A 81 7.84 -7.42 -9.41
C GLY A 81 8.76 -7.13 -10.59
N GLY A 82 8.43 -7.70 -11.74
CA GLY A 82 9.22 -7.58 -12.94
C GLY A 82 10.43 -8.52 -12.94
N TYR A 83 11.47 -8.14 -13.63
CA TYR A 83 12.70 -8.93 -13.74
C TYR A 83 13.80 -8.34 -12.85
N MET A 84 13.48 -8.11 -11.58
CA MET A 84 14.42 -7.54 -10.64
C MET A 84 15.43 -8.59 -10.13
N PRO A 85 16.69 -8.19 -9.85
CA PRO A 85 17.75 -9.15 -9.54
C PRO A 85 17.71 -9.72 -8.12
N GLU A 86 17.04 -9.06 -7.19
CA GLU A 86 17.06 -9.45 -5.78
C GLU A 86 15.98 -10.50 -5.49
N ILE A 87 16.32 -11.76 -5.67
CA ILE A 87 15.37 -12.88 -5.60
C ILE A 87 14.66 -12.95 -4.24
N ALA A 88 15.40 -12.85 -3.14
CA ALA A 88 14.82 -12.94 -1.80
C ALA A 88 13.82 -11.83 -1.52
N LYS A 89 13.97 -10.68 -2.17
CA LYS A 89 13.09 -9.54 -1.98
C LYS A 89 11.66 -9.81 -2.47
N TYR A 90 11.51 -10.66 -3.50
CA TYR A 90 10.17 -11.08 -3.95
C TYR A 90 9.39 -11.74 -2.81
N VAL A 91 10.02 -12.64 -2.08
CA VAL A 91 9.38 -13.33 -0.97
C VAL A 91 9.18 -12.38 0.21
N HIS A 92 10.20 -11.59 0.52
CA HIS A 92 10.16 -10.67 1.66
C HIS A 92 9.04 -9.62 1.50
N VAL A 93 8.96 -8.98 0.34
CA VAL A 93 7.93 -7.96 0.09
C VAL A 93 6.57 -8.59 -0.15
N ASN A 94 6.48 -9.55 -1.07
CA ASN A 94 5.18 -10.04 -1.54
C ASN A 94 4.52 -11.03 -0.58
N SER A 95 5.29 -11.91 0.02
CA SER A 95 4.74 -12.92 0.93
C SER A 95 4.80 -12.47 2.38
N LEU A 96 6.00 -12.18 2.88
CA LEU A 96 6.18 -11.80 4.28
C LEU A 96 5.52 -10.45 4.58
N GLY A 97 5.65 -9.47 3.70
CA GLY A 97 5.02 -8.16 3.88
C GLY A 97 3.50 -8.27 4.00
N THR A 98 2.88 -9.07 3.14
CA THR A 98 1.44 -9.32 3.20
C THR A 98 1.06 -10.04 4.49
N ALA A 99 1.83 -11.05 4.88
CA ALA A 99 1.59 -11.78 6.13
C ALA A 99 1.71 -10.87 7.35
N GLN A 100 2.70 -9.98 7.37
CA GLN A 100 2.86 -9.01 8.47
C GLN A 100 1.65 -8.08 8.57
N MET A 101 1.12 -7.62 7.45
CA MET A 101 -0.08 -6.79 7.44
C MET A 101 -1.26 -7.53 8.09
N LEU A 102 -1.48 -8.78 7.71
CA LEU A 102 -2.55 -9.60 8.28
C LEU A 102 -2.33 -9.87 9.78
N GLU A 103 -1.09 -10.09 10.20
CA GLU A 103 -0.75 -10.24 11.61
C GLU A 103 -1.07 -8.99 12.42
N VAL A 104 -0.71 -7.82 11.92
CA VAL A 104 -0.98 -6.55 12.61
C VAL A 104 -2.48 -6.35 12.77
N ILE A 105 -3.25 -6.62 11.73
CA ILE A 105 -4.71 -6.50 11.78
C ILE A 105 -5.29 -7.41 12.87
N ARG A 106 -4.82 -8.66 12.93
CA ARG A 106 -5.28 -9.64 13.92
C ARG A 106 -4.86 -9.27 15.35
N GLU A 107 -3.56 -8.99 15.53
CA GLU A 107 -3.01 -8.74 16.86
C GLU A 107 -3.57 -7.48 17.51
N LYS A 108 -3.81 -6.45 16.73
CA LYS A 108 -4.35 -5.18 17.23
C LYS A 108 -5.87 -5.11 17.12
N ASN A 109 -6.51 -6.19 16.67
CA ASN A 109 -7.96 -6.28 16.50
C ASN A 109 -8.52 -5.07 15.75
N LEU A 110 -7.89 -4.72 14.62
CA LEU A 110 -8.29 -3.56 13.83
C LEU A 110 -9.62 -3.81 13.10
N PRO A 111 -10.48 -2.80 13.03
CA PRO A 111 -11.80 -2.96 12.41
C PRO A 111 -11.77 -2.87 10.89
N ILE A 112 -10.87 -3.63 10.27
CA ILE A 112 -10.79 -3.73 8.81
C ILE A 112 -11.95 -4.59 8.32
N LYS A 113 -12.78 -4.04 7.44
CA LYS A 113 -13.97 -4.74 6.92
C LYS A 113 -13.67 -5.58 5.69
N LYS A 114 -12.68 -5.17 4.88
CA LYS A 114 -12.39 -5.86 3.62
C LYS A 114 -10.95 -5.58 3.19
N ILE A 115 -10.32 -6.59 2.63
CA ILE A 115 -9.02 -6.47 1.99
C ILE A 115 -9.18 -6.93 0.56
N VAL A 116 -8.86 -6.06 -0.40
CA VAL A 116 -8.86 -6.38 -1.83
C VAL A 116 -7.41 -6.58 -2.23
N VAL A 117 -7.07 -7.79 -2.66
CA VAL A 117 -5.69 -8.17 -2.99
C VAL A 117 -5.56 -8.33 -4.50
N ALA A 118 -4.52 -7.73 -5.07
CA ALA A 118 -4.21 -7.93 -6.48
C ALA A 118 -3.74 -9.38 -6.70
N SER A 119 -4.23 -10.00 -7.75
CA SER A 119 -3.87 -11.35 -8.13
C SER A 119 -3.72 -11.45 -9.64
N SER A 120 -3.05 -12.49 -10.09
CA SER A 120 -2.89 -12.74 -11.53
C SER A 120 -4.04 -13.55 -12.07
#